data_59978b38df8a45ae0925fd4838785fae
#
_entry.id   59978b38df8a45ae0925fd4838785fae
#
_cell.length_a   1.000
_cell.length_b   1.000
_cell.length_c   1.000
_cell.angle_alpha   90.00
_cell.angle_beta   90.00
_cell.angle_gamma   90.00
#
_symmetry.space_group_name_H-M   'P 1'
#
loop_
_entity.id
_entity.type
_entity.pdbx_description
1 polymer ?
#
loop_
_entity_poly.entity_id
_entity_poly.type
_entity_poly.pdbx_seq_one_letter_code
_entity_poly.pdbx_strand_id
1 'polypeptide(L)'
;MTFGTDTEIYCFTYGIKIDGLQVYANDDPILQQTRDVLITQPVNIEVMISNRGIESVFVSGIMEEPDVCNANVDIIGEKGITEALNKRFGDVILTDEYKATNIWMEYFPLLQNDSFTDIKLIPVWCLDFEVNGNGAEAGGYTIRINAITGDEIA
;
A
#
# COMPACT_ATOMS: atom_id res chain seq x y z
N MET A 1 7.52 8.78 26.89
CA MET A 1 6.74 10.00 27.21
C MET A 1 5.41 9.54 27.77
N THR A 2 4.98 10.01 28.93
CA THR A 2 3.70 9.59 29.53
C THR A 2 2.73 10.76 29.41
N PHE A 3 1.61 10.54 28.70
CA PHE A 3 0.54 11.52 28.59
C PHE A 3 -0.40 11.37 29.79
N GLY A 4 -0.86 12.48 30.35
CA GLY A 4 -1.90 12.45 31.38
C GLY A 4 -3.24 12.01 30.80
N THR A 5 -4.12 11.46 31.64
CA THR A 5 -5.44 10.92 31.24
C THR A 5 -6.38 11.95 30.61
N ASP A 6 -6.09 13.25 30.75
CA ASP A 6 -6.92 14.35 30.28
C ASP A 6 -6.28 15.12 29.11
N THR A 7 -5.27 14.55 28.45
CA THR A 7 -4.60 15.19 27.31
C THR A 7 -5.19 14.67 26.01
N GLU A 8 -5.89 15.51 25.27
CA GLU A 8 -6.30 15.22 23.91
C GLU A 8 -5.08 15.31 22.98
N ILE A 9 -4.90 14.27 22.15
CA ILE A 9 -3.83 14.19 21.17
C ILE A 9 -4.47 14.01 19.80
N TYR A 10 -4.08 14.87 18.87
CA TYR A 10 -4.43 14.76 17.46
C TYR A 10 -3.24 14.23 16.70
N CYS A 11 -3.44 13.16 15.94
CA CYS A 11 -2.44 12.58 15.07
C CYS A 11 -2.80 12.90 13.62
N PHE A 12 -1.86 13.49 12.89
CA PHE A 12 -1.98 13.81 11.48
C PHE A 12 -0.96 12.98 10.71
N THR A 13 -1.41 12.22 9.72
CA THR A 13 -0.55 11.43 8.85
C THR A 13 -0.58 12.02 7.44
N TYR A 14 0.60 12.29 6.90
CA TYR A 14 0.79 12.83 5.56
C TYR A 14 1.57 11.82 4.72
N GLY A 15 1.03 11.48 3.56
CA GLY A 15 1.73 10.67 2.56
C GLY A 15 2.35 11.54 1.46
N ILE A 16 3.22 10.95 0.66
CA ILE A 16 3.83 11.60 -0.50
C ILE A 16 3.01 11.27 -1.75
N LYS A 17 2.89 12.25 -2.65
CA LYS A 17 2.34 12.07 -3.99
C LYS A 17 3.40 12.45 -5.03
N ILE A 18 3.50 11.63 -6.07
CA ILE A 18 4.32 11.89 -7.26
C ILE A 18 3.39 11.87 -8.46
N ASP A 19 3.39 12.92 -9.25
CA ASP A 19 2.49 13.10 -10.42
C ASP A 19 1.01 12.85 -10.13
N GLY A 20 0.58 13.20 -8.91
CA GLY A 20 -0.81 13.04 -8.46
C GLY A 20 -1.15 11.66 -7.89
N LEU A 21 -0.31 10.64 -8.05
CA LEU A 21 -0.48 9.33 -7.45
C LEU A 21 0.14 9.29 -6.06
N GLN A 22 -0.57 8.68 -5.12
CA GLN A 22 -0.06 8.42 -3.78
C GLN A 22 1.12 7.43 -3.86
N VAL A 23 2.18 7.68 -3.10
CA VAL A 23 3.16 6.64 -2.81
C VAL A 23 2.65 5.83 -1.61
N TYR A 24 2.73 4.51 -1.71
CA TYR A 24 2.28 3.60 -0.65
C TYR A 24 2.75 4.06 0.73
N ALA A 25 1.80 4.20 1.63
CA ALA A 25 2.01 4.77 2.96
C ALA A 25 1.37 3.95 4.09
N ASN A 26 0.92 2.71 3.81
CA ASN A 26 0.18 1.94 4.79
C ASN A 26 1.10 0.98 5.57
N ASP A 27 0.93 0.95 6.89
CA ASP A 27 1.58 0.02 7.83
C ASP A 27 0.87 -1.35 7.85
N ASP A 28 0.64 -1.98 6.70
CA ASP A 28 0.10 -3.33 6.69
C ASP A 28 1.17 -4.31 7.20
N PRO A 29 1.03 -4.85 8.44
CA PRO A 29 2.04 -5.73 9.02
C PRO A 29 2.16 -7.06 8.27
N ILE A 30 1.20 -7.43 7.43
CA ILE A 30 1.23 -8.66 6.64
C ILE A 30 2.26 -8.52 5.52
N LEU A 31 2.36 -7.36 4.90
CA LEU A 31 3.33 -7.09 3.84
C LEU A 31 4.77 -7.05 4.35
N GLN A 32 4.99 -6.75 5.63
CA GLN A 32 6.33 -6.77 6.25
C GLN A 32 6.88 -8.19 6.46
N GLN A 33 6.07 -9.23 6.35
CA GLN A 33 6.46 -10.62 6.64
C GLN A 33 6.76 -11.47 5.40
N THR A 34 6.41 -11.02 4.21
CA THR A 34 6.69 -11.77 2.99
C THR A 34 8.15 -11.55 2.57
N ARG A 35 8.97 -12.57 2.73
CA ARG A 35 10.43 -12.55 2.50
C ARG A 35 10.85 -12.24 1.06
N ASP A 36 9.93 -12.31 0.12
CA ASP A 36 10.24 -12.18 -1.31
C ASP A 36 10.03 -10.77 -1.86
N VAL A 37 9.35 -9.89 -1.09
CA VAL A 37 9.22 -8.47 -1.41
C VAL A 37 9.71 -7.70 -0.20
N LEU A 38 10.97 -7.28 -0.24
CA LEU A 38 11.50 -6.35 0.75
C LEU A 38 10.85 -4.99 0.50
N ILE A 39 9.83 -4.68 1.29
CA ILE A 39 9.16 -3.40 1.26
C ILE A 39 9.92 -2.47 2.19
N THR A 40 10.25 -1.31 1.69
CA THR A 40 10.72 -0.22 2.52
C THR A 40 9.60 0.19 3.48
N GLN A 41 9.97 0.83 4.58
CA GLN A 41 8.99 1.46 5.45
C GLN A 41 8.09 2.39 4.63
N PRO A 42 6.80 2.44 4.94
CA PRO A 42 5.88 3.35 4.26
C PRO A 42 6.39 4.79 4.35
N VAL A 43 6.20 5.52 3.26
CA VAL A 43 6.65 6.91 3.20
C VAL A 43 5.58 7.79 3.80
N ASN A 44 5.76 8.15 5.06
CA ASN A 44 4.82 9.00 5.75
C ASN A 44 5.50 10.02 6.69
N ILE A 45 4.75 11.05 7.03
CA ILE A 45 5.09 12.01 8.08
C ILE A 45 3.92 11.97 9.06
N GLU A 46 4.21 11.63 10.31
CA GLU A 46 3.23 11.70 11.38
C GLU A 46 3.54 12.88 12.31
N VAL A 47 2.53 13.67 12.59
CA VAL A 47 2.62 14.81 13.50
C VAL A 47 1.61 14.63 14.62
N MET A 48 2.08 14.56 15.85
CA MET A 48 1.23 14.52 17.04
C MET A 48 1.17 15.90 17.67
N ILE A 49 -0.04 16.38 17.88
CA ILE A 49 -0.31 17.71 18.46
C ILE A 49 -1.22 17.56 19.68
N SER A 50 -0.89 18.25 20.75
CA SER A 50 -1.75 18.41 21.92
C SER A 50 -2.05 19.88 22.19
N ASN A 51 -2.75 20.16 23.29
CA ASN A 51 -2.98 21.53 23.78
C ASN A 51 -1.66 22.24 24.19
N ARG A 52 -0.53 21.54 24.27
CA ARG A 52 0.80 22.09 24.57
C ARG A 52 1.61 22.40 23.30
N GLY A 53 1.10 22.02 22.11
CA GLY A 53 1.76 22.20 20.82
C GLY A 53 2.17 20.88 20.17
N ILE A 54 3.20 20.91 19.34
CA ILE A 54 3.73 19.73 18.67
C ILE A 54 4.46 18.85 19.68
N GLU A 55 3.97 17.64 19.90
CA GLU A 55 4.52 16.67 20.83
C GLU A 55 5.59 15.79 20.16
N SER A 56 5.32 15.38 18.91
CA SER A 56 6.28 14.61 18.13
C SER A 56 6.07 14.81 16.63
N VAL A 57 7.16 14.62 15.88
CA VAL A 57 7.15 14.49 14.43
C VAL A 57 7.96 13.23 14.12
N PHE A 58 7.32 12.29 13.43
CA PHE A 58 7.96 11.08 12.95
C PHE A 58 7.99 11.13 11.43
N VAL A 59 9.11 10.83 10.82
CA VAL A 59 9.29 10.80 9.37
C VAL A 59 9.90 9.45 9.01
N SER A 60 9.23 8.71 8.12
CA SER A 60 9.69 7.42 7.64
C SER A 60 9.80 7.40 6.11
N GLY A 61 10.64 6.52 5.59
CA GLY A 61 10.74 6.27 4.15
C GLY A 61 11.16 7.48 3.33
N ILE A 62 12.08 8.32 3.84
CA ILE A 62 12.60 9.46 3.07
C ILE A 62 13.28 8.94 1.81
N MET A 63 12.83 9.46 0.67
CA MET A 63 13.44 9.20 -0.64
C MET A 63 14.06 10.48 -1.17
N GLU A 64 15.18 10.34 -1.87
CA GLU A 64 15.70 11.42 -2.73
C GLU A 64 14.73 11.65 -3.90
N GLU A 65 14.90 12.77 -4.62
CA GLU A 65 14.11 13.06 -5.80
C GLU A 65 14.24 11.90 -6.82
N PRO A 66 13.13 11.28 -7.23
CA PRO A 66 13.21 10.10 -8.07
C PRO A 66 13.63 10.46 -9.50
N ASP A 67 14.54 9.68 -10.05
CA ASP A 67 14.83 9.69 -11.48
C ASP A 67 13.71 8.98 -12.26
N VAL A 68 13.30 9.57 -13.39
CA VAL A 68 12.32 8.93 -14.27
C VAL A 68 13.00 7.83 -15.08
N CYS A 69 12.78 6.58 -14.67
CA CYS A 69 13.35 5.43 -15.37
C CYS A 69 12.67 5.14 -16.72
N ASN A 70 11.35 5.38 -16.82
CA ASN A 70 10.57 5.19 -18.04
C ASN A 70 9.32 6.07 -17.99
N ALA A 71 9.25 7.04 -18.88
CA ALA A 71 8.14 8.02 -18.94
C ALA A 71 6.90 7.52 -19.70
N ASN A 72 7.02 6.49 -20.52
CA ASN A 72 5.94 5.98 -21.37
C ASN A 72 5.75 4.47 -21.12
N VAL A 73 5.00 4.14 -20.10
CA VAL A 73 4.69 2.75 -19.76
C VAL A 73 3.22 2.49 -20.06
N ASP A 74 2.95 1.46 -20.85
CA ASP A 74 1.58 0.99 -21.05
C ASP A 74 1.07 0.35 -19.75
N ILE A 75 -0.07 0.85 -19.29
CA ILE A 75 -0.73 0.39 -18.07
C ILE A 75 -1.87 -0.54 -18.45
N ILE A 76 -1.95 -1.70 -17.78
CA ILE A 76 -3.08 -2.62 -17.96
C ILE A 76 -4.39 -1.94 -17.55
N GLY A 77 -5.40 -2.08 -18.40
CA GLY A 77 -6.75 -1.61 -18.11
C GLY A 77 -7.61 -2.70 -17.49
N GLU A 78 -8.92 -2.50 -17.50
CA GLU A 78 -9.94 -3.42 -16.95
C GLU A 78 -9.71 -4.89 -17.34
N LYS A 79 -9.41 -5.15 -18.61
CA LYS A 79 -9.17 -6.51 -19.09
C LYS A 79 -7.97 -7.17 -18.39
N GLY A 80 -6.86 -6.47 -18.25
CA GLY A 80 -5.67 -7.00 -17.58
C GLY A 80 -5.90 -7.22 -16.08
N ILE A 81 -6.65 -6.33 -15.42
CA ILE A 81 -7.04 -6.51 -14.02
C ILE A 81 -7.92 -7.75 -13.88
N THR A 82 -8.90 -7.93 -14.76
CA THR A 82 -9.77 -9.11 -14.75
C THR A 82 -8.98 -10.40 -14.97
N GLU A 83 -8.00 -10.41 -15.88
CA GLU A 83 -7.13 -11.56 -16.12
C GLU A 83 -6.29 -11.89 -14.88
N ALA A 84 -5.74 -10.89 -14.19
CA ALA A 84 -4.99 -11.08 -12.95
C ALA A 84 -5.86 -11.68 -11.83
N LEU A 85 -7.08 -11.17 -11.64
CA LEU A 85 -8.03 -11.71 -10.67
C LEU A 85 -8.46 -13.14 -11.01
N ASN A 86 -8.69 -13.45 -12.30
CA ASN A 86 -9.00 -14.81 -12.74
C ASN A 86 -7.84 -15.76 -12.48
N LYS A 87 -6.60 -15.33 -12.68
CA LYS A 87 -5.40 -16.12 -12.33
C LYS A 87 -5.34 -16.43 -10.83
N ARG A 88 -5.69 -15.46 -9.99
CA ARG A 88 -5.70 -15.64 -8.52
C ARG A 88 -6.81 -16.58 -8.04
N PHE A 89 -8.02 -16.39 -8.55
CA PHE A 89 -9.21 -17.08 -8.03
C PHE A 89 -9.66 -18.27 -8.88
N GLY A 90 -9.14 -18.42 -10.10
CA GLY A 90 -9.63 -19.41 -11.06
C GLY A 90 -9.46 -20.86 -10.64
N ASP A 91 -8.43 -21.17 -9.86
CA ASP A 91 -8.13 -22.51 -9.38
C ASP A 91 -8.51 -22.71 -7.89
N VAL A 92 -9.21 -21.73 -7.29
CA VAL A 92 -9.58 -21.75 -5.87
C VAL A 92 -11.08 -22.00 -5.74
N ILE A 93 -11.48 -22.97 -4.89
CA ILE A 93 -12.88 -23.12 -4.49
C ILE A 93 -13.17 -22.02 -3.46
N LEU A 94 -13.88 -20.99 -3.91
CA LEU A 94 -14.31 -19.92 -3.02
C LEU A 94 -15.51 -20.44 -2.20
N THR A 95 -15.37 -20.50 -0.89
CA THR A 95 -16.45 -20.84 0.05
C THR A 95 -17.22 -19.62 0.52
N ASP A 96 -16.66 -18.46 0.32
CA ASP A 96 -17.17 -17.17 0.76
C ASP A 96 -17.40 -16.23 -0.42
N GLU A 97 -18.23 -15.23 -0.23
CA GLU A 97 -18.47 -14.21 -1.23
C GLU A 97 -17.42 -13.11 -1.12
N TYR A 98 -16.73 -12.83 -2.22
CA TYR A 98 -15.74 -11.77 -2.35
C TYR A 98 -16.31 -10.62 -3.15
N LYS A 99 -16.38 -9.44 -2.57
CA LYS A 99 -16.88 -8.23 -3.20
C LYS A 99 -15.81 -7.17 -3.27
N ALA A 100 -15.42 -6.78 -4.49
CA ALA A 100 -14.58 -5.61 -4.67
C ALA A 100 -15.38 -4.34 -4.32
N THR A 101 -14.86 -3.53 -3.41
CA THR A 101 -15.51 -2.32 -2.89
C THR A 101 -14.84 -1.04 -3.34
N ASN A 102 -13.54 -1.09 -3.63
CA ASN A 102 -12.79 0.06 -4.07
C ASN A 102 -11.68 -0.35 -5.05
N ILE A 103 -11.31 0.56 -5.94
CA ILE A 103 -10.18 0.41 -6.85
C ILE A 103 -9.49 1.76 -7.02
N TRP A 104 -8.14 1.76 -6.89
CA TRP A 104 -7.32 2.95 -7.11
C TRP A 104 -5.94 2.56 -7.62
N MET A 105 -5.14 3.55 -7.96
CA MET A 105 -3.74 3.37 -8.35
C MET A 105 -2.83 4.12 -7.37
N GLU A 106 -1.71 3.48 -7.02
CA GLU A 106 -0.65 4.09 -6.23
C GLU A 106 0.73 3.68 -6.75
N TYR A 107 1.77 4.37 -6.32
CA TYR A 107 3.14 3.91 -6.48
C TYR A 107 3.53 2.99 -5.33
N PHE A 108 4.08 1.84 -5.67
CA PHE A 108 4.55 0.85 -4.71
C PHE A 108 6.07 0.77 -4.75
N PRO A 109 6.77 0.94 -3.60
CA PRO A 109 8.22 0.89 -3.53
C PRO A 109 8.72 -0.54 -3.50
N LEU A 110 9.49 -0.94 -4.50
CA LEU A 110 10.20 -2.21 -4.55
C LEU A 110 11.69 -2.00 -4.38
N LEU A 111 12.32 -2.76 -3.48
CA LEU A 111 13.77 -2.80 -3.35
C LEU A 111 14.39 -3.49 -4.56
N GLN A 112 15.49 -2.96 -5.04
CA GLN A 112 16.21 -3.49 -6.18
C GLN A 112 17.50 -4.19 -5.71
N ASN A 113 17.80 -5.35 -6.32
CA ASN A 113 19.13 -6.01 -6.18
C ASN A 113 19.59 -6.27 -4.73
N ASP A 114 18.69 -6.65 -3.82
CA ASP A 114 18.99 -6.84 -2.40
C ASP A 114 19.61 -5.58 -1.72
N SER A 115 19.48 -4.42 -2.37
CA SER A 115 19.91 -3.14 -1.83
C SER A 115 18.81 -2.55 -0.95
N PHE A 116 19.16 -2.09 0.25
CA PHE A 116 18.20 -1.37 1.12
C PHE A 116 18.07 0.11 0.75
N THR A 117 18.80 0.58 -0.25
CA THR A 117 18.85 1.98 -0.67
C THR A 117 18.27 2.24 -2.05
N ASP A 118 18.30 1.21 -2.93
CA ASP A 118 17.83 1.37 -4.30
C ASP A 118 16.37 0.94 -4.40
N ILE A 119 15.48 1.92 -4.54
CA ILE A 119 14.03 1.72 -4.59
C ILE A 119 13.54 2.04 -5.98
N LYS A 120 12.74 1.14 -6.55
CA LYS A 120 11.97 1.40 -7.76
C LYS A 120 10.51 1.59 -7.40
N LEU A 121 9.95 2.73 -7.75
CA LEU A 121 8.52 2.96 -7.67
C LEU A 121 7.83 2.39 -8.91
N ILE A 122 6.92 1.48 -8.70
CA ILE A 122 6.10 0.92 -9.77
C ILE A 122 4.64 1.30 -9.56
N PRO A 123 3.89 1.61 -10.64
CA PRO A 123 2.45 1.82 -10.52
C PRO A 123 1.77 0.48 -10.23
N VAL A 124 0.85 0.47 -9.27
CA VAL A 124 0.06 -0.70 -8.92
C VAL A 124 -1.42 -0.36 -8.88
N TRP A 125 -2.24 -1.28 -9.37
CA TRP A 125 -3.67 -1.27 -9.11
C TRP A 125 -3.93 -1.90 -7.74
N CYS A 126 -4.64 -1.18 -6.89
CA CYS A 126 -5.07 -1.64 -5.58
C CYS A 126 -6.58 -1.89 -5.61
N LEU A 127 -6.99 -3.03 -5.12
CA LEU A 127 -8.39 -3.43 -5.04
C LEU A 127 -8.73 -3.86 -3.62
N ASP A 128 -9.66 -3.17 -2.97
CA ASP A 128 -10.19 -3.60 -1.68
C ASP A 128 -11.30 -4.62 -1.88
N PHE A 129 -11.24 -5.69 -1.12
CA PHE A 129 -12.25 -6.73 -1.06
C PHE A 129 -12.85 -6.83 0.33
N GLU A 130 -14.17 -6.94 0.37
CA GLU A 130 -14.92 -7.42 1.52
C GLU A 130 -15.17 -8.92 1.35
N VAL A 131 -14.99 -9.67 2.43
CA VAL A 131 -15.28 -11.11 2.46
C VAL A 131 -16.47 -11.34 3.36
N ASN A 132 -17.56 -11.85 2.79
CA ASN A 132 -18.78 -12.21 3.50
C ASN A 132 -18.86 -13.73 3.57
N GLY A 133 -18.63 -14.33 4.74
CA GLY A 133 -18.64 -15.78 4.95
C GLY A 133 -19.40 -16.21 6.18
N ASN A 134 -19.93 -17.44 6.14
CA ASN A 134 -20.60 -18.08 7.27
C ASN A 134 -19.57 -18.65 8.25
N GLY A 135 -18.79 -17.81 8.93
CA GLY A 135 -17.85 -18.27 9.97
C GLY A 135 -16.47 -17.59 9.96
N ALA A 136 -16.13 -16.82 8.94
CA ALA A 136 -15.00 -15.90 9.00
C ALA A 136 -15.46 -14.59 9.68
N GLU A 137 -14.63 -14.04 10.54
CA GLU A 137 -14.81 -12.65 10.96
C GLU A 137 -14.85 -11.80 9.68
N ALA A 138 -15.88 -10.95 9.55
CA ALA A 138 -16.00 -10.04 8.42
C ALA A 138 -14.68 -9.26 8.30
N GLY A 139 -13.90 -9.57 7.30
CA GLY A 139 -12.58 -9.02 7.07
C GLY A 139 -12.50 -8.43 5.67
N GLY A 140 -11.67 -7.42 5.53
CA GLY A 140 -11.30 -6.88 4.23
C GLY A 140 -9.81 -7.06 3.99
N TYR A 141 -9.41 -7.16 2.75
CA TYR A 141 -8.01 -7.14 2.35
C TYR A 141 -7.83 -6.44 1.01
N THR A 142 -6.63 -5.96 0.78
CA THR A 142 -6.27 -5.29 -0.47
C THR A 142 -5.42 -6.20 -1.33
N ILE A 143 -5.83 -6.40 -2.58
CA ILE A 143 -5.01 -7.03 -3.61
C ILE A 143 -4.26 -5.93 -4.36
N ARG A 144 -2.96 -6.13 -4.56
CA ARG A 144 -2.12 -5.24 -5.37
C ARG A 144 -1.64 -5.94 -6.63
N ILE A 145 -1.90 -5.33 -7.76
CA ILE A 145 -1.54 -5.84 -9.08
C ILE A 145 -0.58 -4.86 -9.74
N ASN A 146 0.60 -5.33 -10.15
CA ASN A 146 1.51 -4.53 -10.93
C ASN A 146 0.80 -4.00 -12.19
N ALA A 147 0.66 -2.70 -12.30
CA ALA A 147 -0.11 -2.08 -13.38
C ALA A 147 0.57 -2.20 -14.76
N ILE A 148 1.81 -2.68 -14.82
CA ILE A 148 2.56 -2.87 -16.07
C ILE A 148 2.47 -4.33 -16.52
N THR A 149 2.70 -5.29 -15.60
CA THR A 149 2.83 -6.71 -15.94
C THR A 149 1.55 -7.52 -15.70
N GLY A 150 0.65 -7.05 -14.85
CA GLY A 150 -0.54 -7.78 -14.41
C GLY A 150 -0.25 -8.85 -13.34
N ASP A 151 0.98 -8.91 -12.82
CA ASP A 151 1.31 -9.84 -11.75
C ASP A 151 0.87 -9.28 -10.39
N GLU A 152 0.42 -10.18 -9.51
CA GLU A 152 0.11 -9.81 -8.13
C GLU A 152 1.40 -9.51 -7.36
N ILE A 153 1.34 -8.48 -6.54
CA ILE A 153 2.40 -8.12 -5.59
C ILE A 153 1.96 -8.69 -4.23
N ALA A 154 2.68 -9.71 -3.80
CA ALA A 154 2.40 -10.39 -2.53
C ALA A 154 3.12 -9.69 -1.37
#